data_72b5f8f23eb2a556cdd14b439f2085e5
#
_entry.id   72b5f8f23eb2a556cdd14b439f2085e5
#
_cell.length_a   1.000
_cell.length_b   1.000
_cell.length_c   1.000
_cell.angle_alpha   90.00
_cell.angle_beta   90.00
_cell.angle_gamma   90.00
#
_symmetry.space_group_name_H-M   'P 1'
#
loop_
_entity.id
_entity.type
_entity.pdbx_description
1 polymer ?
#
loop_
_entity_poly.entity_id
_entity_poly.type
_entity_poly.pdbx_seq_one_letter_code
_entity_poly.pdbx_strand_id
1 'polypeptide(L)'
;MSVIDQMGADDIRRTVVTFRDAMRAHAQGINRLNVYPVPDGDTGTNMARTLDAVVAELDGAGTEMEATCRAISHGSLMGARGNSGVILSQILRGFVGNITEAREPRVNATRVAESLKKASAAAYEAVLKPIEGTILTVVRESADAAAVAVSNGATLSAMLRAARDAGRDALARTPDMLPVLKDAGVVDAGGAGFLLLLDSAIHVVDGEPMPEPDESAGPSADQLGAVALRHHDDGSTDVSELRYEVMFFLDLDDAKANDFKQAWGRIGDSIVVVGGDGIYNCHIHTNDIGAAIEAPLALGGRPRQIRVTDLFEEVAEEHAAREAEIGGAASHRPPASVLPPVTCAVVAVASGDGLAELFGQLGVHGVVSGGQTLNPSTAELLAAVEHMNAGQVIILPNNKNIIPVAGQIDELSTKDVRVVPTASMPEALAALVTYDPEASAETNARNMTAAAGAMTTGEVTQAVRDTSTDAGAVTTGDWIGIVRGDGIVSIAGSLVSASTQLLDHIIDDSGELLTVVTGADATASHTDQIVAWVSENRPAVSVEVHRGGQPLYPYLFGVE
;
A
#
# COMPACT_ATOMS: atom_id res chain seq x y z
N MET A 1 -0.87 30.64 -25.00
CA MET A 1 -1.07 31.38 -23.74
C MET A 1 0.06 32.40 -23.60
N SER A 2 -0.17 33.59 -23.00
CA SER A 2 0.94 34.51 -22.68
C SER A 2 1.74 33.94 -21.52
N VAL A 3 3.07 33.97 -21.64
CA VAL A 3 3.99 33.53 -20.57
C VAL A 3 3.78 34.38 -19.32
N ILE A 4 3.66 33.74 -18.17
CA ILE A 4 3.43 34.38 -16.88
C ILE A 4 4.79 34.77 -16.26
N ASP A 5 5.02 36.06 -16.01
CA ASP A 5 6.25 36.56 -15.39
C ASP A 5 6.18 36.59 -13.85
N GLN A 6 4.99 36.59 -13.28
CA GLN A 6 4.73 36.58 -11.84
C GLN A 6 3.49 35.75 -11.54
N MET A 7 3.59 34.81 -10.61
CA MET A 7 2.48 33.97 -10.17
C MET A 7 1.62 34.68 -9.12
N GLY A 8 0.32 34.72 -9.34
CA GLY A 8 -0.68 35.09 -8.34
C GLY A 8 -1.20 33.87 -7.58
N ALA A 9 -2.13 34.11 -6.65
CA ALA A 9 -2.75 33.03 -5.88
C ALA A 9 -3.43 31.97 -6.77
N ASP A 10 -4.14 32.41 -7.83
CA ASP A 10 -4.79 31.50 -8.76
C ASP A 10 -3.77 30.63 -9.53
N ASP A 11 -2.60 31.18 -9.85
CA ASP A 11 -1.55 30.41 -10.54
C ASP A 11 -0.94 29.35 -9.62
N ILE A 12 -0.75 29.66 -8.32
CA ILE A 12 -0.29 28.71 -7.31
C ILE A 12 -1.36 27.62 -7.10
N ARG A 13 -2.66 27.97 -6.99
CA ARG A 13 -3.75 27.01 -6.89
C ARG A 13 -3.77 26.06 -8.08
N ARG A 14 -3.70 26.60 -9.30
CA ARG A 14 -3.65 25.78 -10.53
C ARG A 14 -2.45 24.86 -10.55
N THR A 15 -1.28 25.35 -10.10
CA THR A 15 -0.07 24.50 -10.00
C THR A 15 -0.30 23.32 -9.06
N VAL A 16 -0.88 23.54 -7.88
CA VAL A 16 -1.15 22.47 -6.91
C VAL A 16 -2.19 21.47 -7.42
N VAL A 17 -3.26 21.96 -8.07
CA VAL A 17 -4.27 21.08 -8.66
C VAL A 17 -3.68 20.25 -9.81
N THR A 18 -2.91 20.88 -10.72
CA THR A 18 -2.21 20.17 -11.80
C THR A 18 -1.23 19.13 -11.23
N PHE A 19 -0.50 19.47 -10.16
CA PHE A 19 0.42 18.55 -9.50
C PHE A 19 -0.32 17.35 -8.89
N ARG A 20 -1.46 17.58 -8.20
CA ARG A 20 -2.30 16.50 -7.67
C ARG A 20 -2.77 15.56 -8.78
N ASP A 21 -3.28 16.13 -9.90
CA ASP A 21 -3.79 15.34 -11.02
C ASP A 21 -2.67 14.54 -11.70
N ALA A 22 -1.50 15.15 -11.90
CA ALA A 22 -0.31 14.47 -12.41
C ALA A 22 0.15 13.36 -11.46
N MET A 23 0.21 13.62 -10.15
CA MET A 23 0.61 12.63 -9.16
C MET A 23 -0.32 11.42 -9.16
N ARG A 24 -1.63 11.63 -9.27
CA ARG A 24 -2.60 10.52 -9.40
C ARG A 24 -2.38 9.69 -10.66
N ALA A 25 -2.11 10.36 -11.78
CA ALA A 25 -1.84 9.68 -13.06
C ALA A 25 -0.54 8.87 -13.03
N HIS A 26 0.49 9.37 -12.35
CA HIS A 26 1.81 8.74 -12.26
C HIS A 26 1.98 7.83 -11.04
N ALA A 27 0.99 7.73 -10.14
CA ALA A 27 1.14 7.07 -8.84
C ALA A 27 1.67 5.64 -8.97
N GLN A 28 1.14 4.84 -9.88
CA GLN A 28 1.58 3.46 -10.07
C GLN A 28 3.02 3.36 -10.59
N GLY A 29 3.40 4.19 -11.57
CA GLY A 29 4.78 4.24 -12.04
C GLY A 29 5.77 4.62 -10.92
N ILE A 30 5.39 5.60 -10.08
CA ILE A 30 6.21 6.03 -8.93
C ILE A 30 6.26 4.93 -7.85
N ASN A 31 5.17 4.23 -7.59
CA ASN A 31 5.11 3.10 -6.66
C ASN A 31 6.11 2.00 -7.06
N ARG A 32 6.23 1.70 -8.35
CA ARG A 32 7.19 0.71 -8.85
C ARG A 32 8.66 1.09 -8.63
N LEU A 33 8.97 2.38 -8.50
CA LEU A 33 10.32 2.86 -8.20
C LEU A 33 10.64 2.76 -6.70
N ASN A 34 9.64 2.54 -5.85
CA ASN A 34 9.80 2.54 -4.40
C ASN A 34 10.50 1.27 -3.90
N VAL A 35 11.80 1.39 -3.60
CA VAL A 35 12.64 0.33 -3.01
C VAL A 35 13.37 0.81 -1.76
N TYR A 36 13.20 2.07 -1.36
CA TYR A 36 13.85 2.68 -0.21
C TYR A 36 12.92 3.67 0.49
N PRO A 37 12.89 3.75 1.85
CA PRO A 37 13.63 2.91 2.82
C PRO A 37 13.08 1.49 2.95
N VAL A 38 11.82 1.26 2.60
CA VAL A 38 11.12 -0.02 2.57
C VAL A 38 10.47 -0.17 1.19
N PRO A 39 10.56 -1.34 0.54
CA PRO A 39 9.95 -1.56 -0.78
C PRO A 39 8.45 -1.90 -0.67
N ASP A 40 7.67 -1.02 -0.02
CA ASP A 40 6.22 -1.15 0.21
C ASP A 40 5.36 -0.65 -0.96
N GLY A 41 5.99 -0.06 -1.99
CA GLY A 41 5.32 0.33 -3.23
C GLY A 41 4.26 1.42 -3.09
N ASP A 42 4.30 2.24 -2.07
CA ASP A 42 3.23 3.18 -1.72
C ASP A 42 3.56 4.67 -1.92
N THR A 43 4.82 5.01 -2.29
CA THR A 43 5.30 6.39 -2.42
C THR A 43 4.38 7.28 -3.27
N GLY A 44 4.02 6.85 -4.47
CA GLY A 44 3.15 7.61 -5.37
C GLY A 44 1.74 7.78 -4.80
N THR A 45 1.20 6.72 -4.20
CA THR A 45 -0.11 6.73 -3.54
C THR A 45 -0.12 7.69 -2.34
N ASN A 46 0.90 7.66 -1.50
CA ASN A 46 1.02 8.53 -0.33
C ASN A 46 1.16 10.00 -0.70
N MET A 47 1.97 10.30 -1.73
CA MET A 47 2.09 11.67 -2.25
C MET A 47 0.77 12.15 -2.87
N ALA A 48 0.06 11.32 -3.63
CA ALA A 48 -1.24 11.65 -4.21
C ALA A 48 -2.29 11.95 -3.14
N ARG A 49 -2.41 11.10 -2.12
CA ARG A 49 -3.35 11.30 -0.99
C ARG A 49 -3.01 12.54 -0.17
N THR A 50 -1.73 12.85 0.00
CA THR A 50 -1.29 14.10 0.64
C THR A 50 -1.78 15.32 -0.15
N LEU A 51 -1.63 15.29 -1.47
CA LEU A 51 -2.09 16.38 -2.36
C LEU A 51 -3.61 16.48 -2.43
N ASP A 52 -4.35 15.37 -2.31
CA ASP A 52 -5.80 15.40 -2.21
C ASP A 52 -6.28 16.22 -1.01
N ALA A 53 -5.65 16.04 0.14
CA ALA A 53 -5.96 16.83 1.33
C ALA A 53 -5.61 18.32 1.13
N VAL A 54 -4.52 18.62 0.43
CA VAL A 54 -4.16 20.02 0.10
C VAL A 54 -5.24 20.66 -0.78
N VAL A 55 -5.69 19.96 -1.82
CA VAL A 55 -6.73 20.48 -2.74
C VAL A 55 -8.06 20.66 -2.01
N ALA A 56 -8.45 19.71 -1.15
CA ALA A 56 -9.67 19.83 -0.35
C ALA A 56 -9.65 21.08 0.56
N GLU A 57 -8.52 21.39 1.19
CA GLU A 57 -8.35 22.63 1.96
C GLU A 57 -8.39 23.89 1.08
N LEU A 58 -7.79 23.83 -0.12
CA LEU A 58 -7.84 24.91 -1.09
C LEU A 58 -9.28 25.24 -1.53
N ASP A 59 -10.11 24.22 -1.76
CA ASP A 59 -11.50 24.39 -2.19
C ASP A 59 -12.35 25.14 -1.14
N GLY A 60 -12.02 24.95 0.14
CA GLY A 60 -12.67 25.65 1.26
C GLY A 60 -12.08 27.03 1.60
N ALA A 61 -10.93 27.40 1.03
CA ALA A 61 -10.17 28.59 1.40
C ALA A 61 -10.49 29.80 0.52
N GLY A 62 -10.28 31.03 1.07
CA GLY A 62 -10.32 32.26 0.29
C GLY A 62 -9.28 32.29 -0.84
N THR A 63 -9.50 33.14 -1.85
CA THR A 63 -8.68 33.21 -3.08
C THR A 63 -7.44 34.09 -2.95
N GLU A 64 -7.26 34.76 -1.80
CA GLU A 64 -6.12 35.62 -1.54
C GLU A 64 -4.84 34.79 -1.34
N MET A 65 -3.67 35.38 -1.63
CA MET A 65 -2.36 34.71 -1.50
C MET A 65 -2.15 34.12 -0.11
N GLU A 66 -2.42 34.86 0.95
CA GLU A 66 -2.24 34.40 2.33
C GLU A 66 -3.17 33.20 2.66
N ALA A 67 -4.44 33.26 2.25
CA ALA A 67 -5.39 32.18 2.47
C ALA A 67 -4.99 30.93 1.67
N THR A 68 -4.54 31.10 0.43
CA THR A 68 -4.03 30.02 -0.41
C THR A 68 -2.80 29.33 0.21
N CYS A 69 -1.81 30.11 0.63
CA CYS A 69 -0.60 29.57 1.27
C CYS A 69 -0.92 28.86 2.60
N ARG A 70 -1.84 29.41 3.39
CA ARG A 70 -2.28 28.77 4.65
C ARG A 70 -2.98 27.44 4.39
N ALA A 71 -3.86 27.36 3.39
CA ALA A 71 -4.55 26.13 3.01
C ALA A 71 -3.56 25.05 2.53
N ILE A 72 -2.58 25.41 1.70
CA ILE A 72 -1.52 24.48 1.26
C ILE A 72 -0.71 23.98 2.47
N SER A 73 -0.27 24.88 3.35
CA SER A 73 0.50 24.52 4.54
C SER A 73 -0.28 23.61 5.49
N HIS A 74 -1.53 23.94 5.78
CA HIS A 74 -2.39 23.16 6.69
C HIS A 74 -2.78 21.82 6.06
N GLY A 75 -3.29 21.83 4.83
CA GLY A 75 -3.73 20.62 4.14
C GLY A 75 -2.61 19.62 3.95
N SER A 76 -1.38 20.08 3.61
CA SER A 76 -0.23 19.18 3.47
C SER A 76 0.21 18.56 4.81
N LEU A 77 0.17 19.31 5.91
CA LEU A 77 0.51 18.79 7.24
C LEU A 77 -0.52 17.75 7.71
N MET A 78 -1.80 18.09 7.60
CA MET A 78 -2.89 17.24 8.10
C MET A 78 -3.14 16.02 7.22
N GLY A 79 -2.84 16.14 5.93
CA GLY A 79 -3.02 15.08 4.94
C GLY A 79 -1.81 14.20 4.70
N ALA A 80 -0.64 14.50 5.29
CA ALA A 80 0.59 13.74 5.04
C ALA A 80 0.44 12.24 5.34
N ARG A 81 0.93 11.41 4.43
CA ARG A 81 0.89 9.94 4.49
C ARG A 81 2.28 9.38 4.22
N GLY A 82 2.70 8.41 5.03
CA GLY A 82 4.01 7.77 4.93
C GLY A 82 5.18 8.76 4.95
N ASN A 83 6.41 8.28 4.84
CA ASN A 83 7.60 9.12 4.78
C ASN A 83 7.56 10.13 3.62
N SER A 84 7.16 9.65 2.43
CA SER A 84 7.13 10.46 1.21
C SER A 84 6.14 11.62 1.30
N GLY A 85 4.94 11.38 1.84
CA GLY A 85 3.94 12.43 2.06
C GLY A 85 4.35 13.43 3.14
N VAL A 86 5.02 12.97 4.20
CA VAL A 86 5.50 13.86 5.26
C VAL A 86 6.64 14.76 4.75
N ILE A 87 7.60 14.25 3.97
CA ILE A 87 8.66 15.06 3.34
C ILE A 87 8.04 16.03 2.33
N LEU A 88 7.11 15.57 1.47
CA LEU A 88 6.40 16.46 0.55
C LEU A 88 5.68 17.59 1.29
N SER A 89 5.06 17.30 2.43
CA SER A 89 4.39 18.33 3.23
C SER A 89 5.37 19.43 3.67
N GLN A 90 6.60 19.08 4.03
CA GLN A 90 7.61 20.07 4.42
C GLN A 90 8.15 20.86 3.24
N ILE A 91 8.29 20.23 2.08
CA ILE A 91 8.63 20.94 0.83
C ILE A 91 7.56 22.01 0.55
N LEU A 92 6.28 21.63 0.58
CA LEU A 92 5.18 22.56 0.33
C LEU A 92 5.10 23.67 1.39
N ARG A 93 5.25 23.33 2.67
CA ARG A 93 5.22 24.29 3.79
C ARG A 93 6.38 25.27 3.74
N GLY A 94 7.59 24.78 3.49
CA GLY A 94 8.77 25.65 3.32
C GLY A 94 8.62 26.61 2.14
N PHE A 95 8.05 26.11 1.03
CA PHE A 95 7.79 26.91 -0.15
C PHE A 95 6.77 28.03 0.12
N VAL A 96 5.57 27.69 0.62
CA VAL A 96 4.53 28.69 0.84
C VAL A 96 4.80 29.58 2.06
N GLY A 97 5.56 29.11 3.04
CA GLY A 97 5.99 29.89 4.20
C GLY A 97 6.78 31.13 3.79
N ASN A 98 7.75 30.97 2.88
CA ASN A 98 8.52 32.10 2.35
C ASN A 98 7.65 33.10 1.56
N ILE A 99 6.63 32.63 0.86
CA ILE A 99 5.66 33.49 0.15
C ILE A 99 4.82 34.28 1.15
N THR A 100 4.35 33.61 2.21
CA THR A 100 3.54 34.25 3.26
C THR A 100 4.34 35.33 4.01
N GLU A 101 5.60 35.07 4.34
CA GLU A 101 6.50 36.05 5.01
C GLU A 101 6.69 37.30 4.16
N ALA A 102 6.75 37.17 2.84
CA ALA A 102 6.96 38.30 1.93
C ALA A 102 5.75 39.23 1.83
N ARG A 103 4.52 38.71 2.09
CA ARG A 103 3.26 39.46 1.97
C ARG A 103 3.01 40.10 0.60
N GLU A 104 3.57 39.49 -0.45
CA GLU A 104 3.43 39.96 -1.83
C GLU A 104 2.20 39.34 -2.49
N PRO A 105 1.38 40.09 -3.23
CA PRO A 105 0.20 39.55 -3.91
C PRO A 105 0.57 38.69 -5.12
N ARG A 106 1.79 38.83 -5.63
CA ARG A 106 2.38 38.07 -6.73
C ARG A 106 3.83 37.79 -6.46
N VAL A 107 4.30 36.61 -6.90
CA VAL A 107 5.69 36.17 -6.73
C VAL A 107 6.40 36.10 -8.07
N ASN A 108 7.60 36.64 -8.14
CA ASN A 108 8.46 36.63 -9.30
C ASN A 108 9.49 35.48 -9.23
N ALA A 109 10.34 35.33 -10.25
CA ALA A 109 11.37 34.30 -10.30
C ALA A 109 12.26 34.26 -9.05
N THR A 110 12.68 35.44 -8.54
CA THR A 110 13.53 35.54 -7.33
C THR A 110 12.83 34.94 -6.12
N ARG A 111 11.56 35.32 -5.90
CA ARG A 111 10.80 34.82 -4.76
C ARG A 111 10.55 33.31 -4.86
N VAL A 112 10.25 32.80 -6.06
CA VAL A 112 10.05 31.36 -6.28
C VAL A 112 11.35 30.58 -6.02
N ALA A 113 12.51 31.08 -6.48
CA ALA A 113 13.81 30.46 -6.21
C ALA A 113 14.16 30.44 -4.71
N GLU A 114 13.90 31.56 -3.99
CA GLU A 114 14.07 31.62 -2.53
C GLU A 114 13.11 30.63 -1.83
N SER A 115 11.88 30.51 -2.31
CA SER A 115 10.90 29.57 -1.78
C SER A 115 11.34 28.12 -1.99
N LEU A 116 11.94 27.76 -3.14
CA LEU A 116 12.53 26.44 -3.37
C LEU A 116 13.70 26.16 -2.41
N LYS A 117 14.54 27.18 -2.11
CA LYS A 117 15.61 27.05 -1.11
C LYS A 117 15.06 26.77 0.30
N LYS A 118 14.00 27.48 0.69
CA LYS A 118 13.33 27.24 1.97
C LYS A 118 12.64 25.86 2.00
N ALA A 119 12.06 25.43 0.89
CA ALA A 119 11.50 24.09 0.74
C ALA A 119 12.55 22.99 0.94
N SER A 120 13.72 23.14 0.30
CA SER A 120 14.86 22.24 0.49
C SER A 120 15.32 22.18 1.95
N ALA A 121 15.53 23.34 2.58
CA ALA A 121 15.95 23.40 3.98
C ALA A 121 14.92 22.72 4.91
N ALA A 122 13.63 23.00 4.73
CA ALA A 122 12.57 22.40 5.53
C ALA A 122 12.51 20.86 5.36
N ALA A 123 12.74 20.36 4.15
CA ALA A 123 12.79 18.91 3.89
C ALA A 123 13.97 18.23 4.62
N TYR A 124 15.16 18.85 4.59
CA TYR A 124 16.33 18.33 5.32
C TYR A 124 16.15 18.38 6.84
N GLU A 125 15.58 19.47 7.38
CA GLU A 125 15.31 19.61 8.82
C GLU A 125 14.26 18.63 9.34
N ALA A 126 13.37 18.15 8.47
CA ALA A 126 12.31 17.22 8.80
C ALA A 126 12.85 15.81 9.11
N VAL A 127 13.89 15.39 8.43
CA VAL A 127 14.48 14.05 8.52
C VAL A 127 15.61 14.04 9.54
N LEU A 128 15.54 13.16 10.53
CA LEU A 128 16.55 13.12 11.60
C LEU A 128 17.94 12.73 11.08
N LYS A 129 18.00 11.84 10.10
CA LYS A 129 19.23 11.40 9.40
C LYS A 129 19.05 11.57 7.89
N PRO A 130 19.30 12.76 7.32
CA PRO A 130 19.16 12.96 5.88
C PRO A 130 20.11 12.07 5.07
N ILE A 131 19.57 11.41 4.05
CA ILE A 131 20.34 10.52 3.16
C ILE A 131 20.34 11.09 1.75
N GLU A 132 21.54 11.19 1.15
CA GLU A 132 21.70 11.61 -0.24
C GLU A 132 21.31 10.50 -1.21
N GLY A 133 20.91 10.89 -2.43
CA GLY A 133 20.37 9.96 -3.41
C GLY A 133 18.85 9.74 -3.27
N THR A 134 18.18 10.63 -2.52
CA THR A 134 16.74 10.62 -2.31
C THR A 134 16.09 11.93 -2.79
N ILE A 135 14.77 12.07 -2.61
CA ILE A 135 14.03 13.33 -2.85
C ILE A 135 14.76 14.57 -2.30
N LEU A 136 15.46 14.42 -1.18
CA LEU A 136 16.21 15.52 -0.56
C LEU A 136 17.29 16.08 -1.51
N THR A 137 18.05 15.19 -2.16
CA THR A 137 19.07 15.57 -3.16
C THR A 137 18.43 16.26 -4.34
N VAL A 138 17.33 15.71 -4.88
CA VAL A 138 16.66 16.26 -6.07
C VAL A 138 16.11 17.65 -5.79
N VAL A 139 15.46 17.85 -4.64
CA VAL A 139 14.93 19.16 -4.22
C VAL A 139 16.05 20.17 -4.02
N ARG A 140 17.16 19.78 -3.37
CA ARG A 140 18.30 20.66 -3.12
C ARG A 140 18.93 21.13 -4.43
N GLU A 141 19.24 20.23 -5.34
CA GLU A 141 19.89 20.58 -6.61
C GLU A 141 18.97 21.39 -7.52
N SER A 142 17.68 21.12 -7.53
CA SER A 142 16.68 21.96 -8.20
C SER A 142 16.66 23.39 -7.65
N ALA A 143 16.69 23.53 -6.31
CA ALA A 143 16.70 24.83 -5.65
C ALA A 143 18.00 25.62 -5.90
N ASP A 144 19.14 24.91 -5.93
CA ASP A 144 20.44 25.53 -6.23
C ASP A 144 20.48 26.06 -7.66
N ALA A 145 20.01 25.26 -8.64
CA ALA A 145 19.93 25.68 -10.04
C ALA A 145 18.98 26.87 -10.25
N ALA A 146 17.83 26.88 -9.54
CA ALA A 146 16.91 28.01 -9.55
C ALA A 146 17.61 29.31 -9.07
N ALA A 147 18.34 29.25 -7.96
CA ALA A 147 19.05 30.37 -7.41
C ALA A 147 20.15 30.91 -8.38
N VAL A 148 20.91 30.01 -9.01
CA VAL A 148 21.89 30.35 -10.04
C VAL A 148 21.23 31.00 -11.26
N ALA A 149 20.12 30.44 -11.75
CA ALA A 149 19.40 31.00 -12.90
C ALA A 149 18.93 32.45 -12.63
N VAL A 150 18.34 32.68 -11.46
CA VAL A 150 17.89 34.02 -11.06
C VAL A 150 19.06 35.01 -10.94
N SER A 151 20.19 34.58 -10.37
CA SER A 151 21.37 35.44 -10.27
C SER A 151 21.91 35.88 -11.64
N ASN A 152 21.62 35.08 -12.68
CA ASN A 152 21.95 35.39 -14.06
C ASN A 152 20.82 36.13 -14.82
N GLY A 153 19.77 36.55 -14.13
CA GLY A 153 18.68 37.34 -14.70
C GLY A 153 17.63 36.51 -15.46
N ALA A 154 17.49 35.21 -15.17
CA ALA A 154 16.49 34.36 -15.82
C ALA A 154 15.06 34.80 -15.54
N THR A 155 14.19 34.68 -16.52
CA THR A 155 12.73 34.81 -16.35
C THR A 155 12.18 33.68 -15.49
N LEU A 156 10.94 33.80 -15.02
CA LEU A 156 10.28 32.76 -14.21
C LEU A 156 10.27 31.39 -14.93
N SER A 157 9.85 31.35 -16.20
CA SER A 157 9.85 30.13 -17.00
C SER A 157 11.26 29.54 -17.16
N ALA A 158 12.28 30.36 -17.49
CA ALA A 158 13.64 29.90 -17.65
C ALA A 158 14.24 29.36 -16.33
N MET A 159 13.94 29.99 -15.20
CA MET A 159 14.36 29.55 -13.87
C MET A 159 13.73 28.20 -13.52
N LEU A 160 12.41 28.03 -13.72
CA LEU A 160 11.71 26.76 -13.46
C LEU A 160 12.26 25.61 -14.31
N ARG A 161 12.58 25.88 -15.59
CA ARG A 161 13.22 24.88 -16.46
C ARG A 161 14.61 24.50 -15.97
N ALA A 162 15.42 25.49 -15.57
CA ALA A 162 16.75 25.22 -15.01
C ALA A 162 16.66 24.37 -13.72
N ALA A 163 15.69 24.66 -12.86
CA ALA A 163 15.42 23.87 -11.65
C ALA A 163 15.01 22.44 -11.98
N ARG A 164 14.07 22.26 -12.93
CA ARG A 164 13.62 20.95 -13.39
C ARG A 164 14.74 20.13 -14.02
N ASP A 165 15.51 20.73 -14.92
CA ASP A 165 16.56 20.04 -15.66
C ASP A 165 17.67 19.58 -14.68
N ALA A 166 18.09 20.42 -13.74
CA ALA A 166 19.02 20.02 -12.68
C ALA A 166 18.44 18.94 -11.77
N GLY A 167 17.14 19.01 -11.46
CA GLY A 167 16.46 17.96 -10.70
C GLY A 167 16.40 16.63 -11.45
N ARG A 168 16.18 16.63 -12.78
CA ARG A 168 16.24 15.42 -13.60
C ARG A 168 17.64 14.81 -13.65
N ASP A 169 18.67 15.66 -13.77
CA ASP A 169 20.06 15.22 -13.70
C ASP A 169 20.42 14.64 -12.33
N ALA A 170 19.91 15.24 -11.25
CA ALA A 170 20.08 14.73 -9.89
C ALA A 170 19.36 13.39 -9.72
N LEU A 171 18.11 13.28 -10.19
CA LEU A 171 17.32 12.04 -10.15
C LEU A 171 18.04 10.90 -10.87
N ALA A 172 18.55 11.13 -12.06
CA ALA A 172 19.28 10.14 -12.84
C ALA A 172 20.55 9.61 -12.13
N ARG A 173 21.13 10.40 -11.21
CA ARG A 173 22.32 10.04 -10.42
C ARG A 173 22.00 9.43 -9.06
N THR A 174 20.74 9.37 -8.64
CA THR A 174 20.35 8.77 -7.34
C THR A 174 20.83 7.33 -7.18
N PRO A 175 20.87 6.47 -8.21
CA PRO A 175 21.42 5.11 -8.10
C PRO A 175 22.94 5.08 -7.82
N ASP A 176 23.67 6.13 -8.20
CA ASP A 176 25.11 6.22 -7.90
C ASP A 176 25.40 6.68 -6.46
N MET A 177 24.40 7.26 -5.79
CA MET A 177 24.49 7.77 -4.41
C MET A 177 23.94 6.79 -3.38
N LEU A 178 22.92 5.99 -3.76
CA LEU A 178 22.23 5.06 -2.87
C LEU A 178 22.27 3.63 -3.46
N PRO A 179 23.08 2.73 -2.88
CA PRO A 179 23.33 1.39 -3.45
C PRO A 179 22.07 0.58 -3.71
N VAL A 180 21.06 0.65 -2.84
CA VAL A 180 19.79 -0.08 -3.01
C VAL A 180 19.08 0.30 -4.30
N LEU A 181 19.10 1.59 -4.71
CA LEU A 181 18.53 2.03 -5.99
C LEU A 181 19.30 1.48 -7.18
N LYS A 182 20.64 1.42 -7.06
CA LYS A 182 21.51 0.85 -8.10
C LYS A 182 21.27 -0.64 -8.29
N ASP A 183 21.15 -1.37 -7.20
CA ASP A 183 20.91 -2.82 -7.22
C ASP A 183 19.52 -3.13 -7.79
N ALA A 184 18.53 -2.31 -7.48
CA ALA A 184 17.19 -2.39 -8.07
C ALA A 184 17.12 -1.88 -9.53
N GLY A 185 18.12 -1.14 -10.00
CA GLY A 185 18.11 -0.53 -11.34
C GLY A 185 17.09 0.58 -11.51
N VAL A 186 16.71 1.27 -10.41
CA VAL A 186 15.71 2.33 -10.41
C VAL A 186 16.27 3.65 -9.88
N VAL A 187 15.54 4.74 -10.10
CA VAL A 187 15.79 6.05 -9.51
C VAL A 187 14.91 6.25 -8.26
N ASP A 188 15.18 7.29 -7.47
CA ASP A 188 14.40 7.59 -6.27
C ASP A 188 12.94 7.95 -6.61
N ALA A 189 12.00 7.22 -6.01
CA ALA A 189 10.56 7.39 -6.22
C ALA A 189 10.06 8.78 -5.78
N GLY A 190 10.49 9.24 -4.62
CA GLY A 190 10.12 10.56 -4.08
C GLY A 190 10.63 11.71 -4.93
N GLY A 191 11.87 11.60 -5.43
CA GLY A 191 12.47 12.58 -6.36
C GLY A 191 11.74 12.64 -7.70
N ALA A 192 11.33 11.47 -8.24
CA ALA A 192 10.51 11.41 -9.45
C ALA A 192 9.16 12.12 -9.22
N GLY A 193 8.51 11.87 -8.08
CA GLY A 193 7.28 12.55 -7.70
C GLY A 193 7.45 14.07 -7.52
N PHE A 194 8.55 14.53 -6.92
CA PHE A 194 8.82 15.97 -6.76
C PHE A 194 8.97 16.69 -8.12
N LEU A 195 9.55 16.07 -9.12
CA LEU A 195 9.72 16.69 -10.44
C LEU A 195 8.38 17.05 -11.10
N LEU A 196 7.31 16.30 -10.83
CA LEU A 196 5.97 16.63 -11.32
C LEU A 196 5.46 17.98 -10.77
N LEU A 197 5.92 18.43 -9.60
CA LEU A 197 5.63 19.78 -9.10
C LEU A 197 6.24 20.84 -10.01
N LEU A 198 7.50 20.67 -10.43
CA LEU A 198 8.18 21.61 -11.32
C LEU A 198 7.57 21.58 -12.73
N ASP A 199 7.25 20.40 -13.26
CA ASP A 199 6.55 20.27 -14.54
C ASP A 199 5.15 20.94 -14.47
N SER A 200 4.42 20.80 -13.36
CA SER A 200 3.13 21.47 -13.14
C SER A 200 3.26 22.99 -13.10
N ALA A 201 4.29 23.51 -12.44
CA ALA A 201 4.57 24.95 -12.40
C ALA A 201 4.90 25.49 -13.80
N ILE A 202 5.70 24.76 -14.59
CA ILE A 202 6.04 25.12 -15.98
C ILE A 202 4.77 25.07 -16.85
N HIS A 203 3.94 24.03 -16.70
CA HIS A 203 2.66 23.92 -17.41
C HIS A 203 1.78 25.16 -17.17
N VAL A 204 1.66 25.61 -15.94
CA VAL A 204 0.83 26.77 -15.58
C VAL A 204 1.46 28.07 -16.10
N VAL A 205 2.79 28.20 -16.07
CA VAL A 205 3.51 29.45 -16.41
C VAL A 205 3.60 29.67 -17.92
N ASP A 206 3.84 28.65 -18.72
CA ASP A 206 4.06 28.80 -20.16
C ASP A 206 3.31 27.79 -21.06
N GLY A 207 2.54 26.87 -20.46
CA GLY A 207 1.69 25.93 -21.20
C GLY A 207 2.43 24.73 -21.77
N GLU A 208 3.64 24.40 -21.30
CA GLU A 208 4.33 23.16 -21.67
C GLU A 208 3.46 21.95 -21.27
N PRO A 209 3.27 20.94 -22.11
CA PRO A 209 2.47 19.78 -21.77
C PRO A 209 3.07 19.01 -20.59
N MET A 210 2.22 18.44 -19.74
CA MET A 210 2.65 17.54 -18.69
C MET A 210 3.27 16.27 -19.28
N PRO A 211 4.27 15.64 -18.60
CA PRO A 211 4.80 14.36 -19.03
C PRO A 211 3.72 13.29 -19.02
N GLU A 212 3.80 12.34 -19.94
CA GLU A 212 2.92 11.17 -19.92
C GLU A 212 3.40 10.17 -18.85
N PRO A 213 2.48 9.45 -18.17
CA PRO A 213 2.84 8.40 -17.24
C PRO A 213 3.66 7.30 -17.91
N ASP A 214 4.77 6.91 -17.28
CA ASP A 214 5.58 5.76 -17.72
C ASP A 214 5.16 4.53 -16.92
N GLU A 215 4.37 3.66 -17.53
CA GLU A 215 3.93 2.40 -16.93
C GLU A 215 5.00 1.30 -17.03
N SER A 216 6.08 1.52 -17.77
CA SER A 216 7.16 0.55 -17.95
C SER A 216 8.30 0.70 -16.94
N ALA A 217 8.35 1.81 -16.20
CA ALA A 217 9.38 2.08 -15.20
C ALA A 217 9.23 1.17 -13.98
N GLY A 218 10.28 0.43 -13.65
CA GLY A 218 10.32 -0.40 -12.42
C GLY A 218 11.36 -1.50 -12.51
N PRO A 219 11.77 -2.09 -11.36
CA PRO A 219 12.72 -3.18 -11.34
C PRO A 219 12.10 -4.47 -11.90
N SER A 220 12.92 -5.32 -12.52
CA SER A 220 12.53 -6.69 -12.87
C SER A 220 12.44 -7.58 -11.61
N ALA A 221 11.75 -8.74 -11.71
CA ALA A 221 11.67 -9.72 -10.63
C ALA A 221 13.06 -10.17 -10.14
N ASP A 222 14.02 -10.37 -11.06
CA ASP A 222 15.40 -10.74 -10.73
C ASP A 222 16.14 -9.63 -9.95
N GLN A 223 15.87 -8.36 -10.26
CA GLN A 223 16.46 -7.22 -9.56
C GLN A 223 15.88 -7.05 -8.15
N LEU A 224 14.57 -7.26 -7.98
CA LEU A 224 13.93 -7.26 -6.65
C LEU A 224 14.44 -8.40 -5.76
N GLY A 225 14.62 -9.60 -6.33
CA GLY A 225 15.22 -10.73 -5.64
C GLY A 225 16.68 -10.46 -5.22
N ALA A 226 17.45 -9.74 -6.04
CA ALA A 226 18.83 -9.35 -5.72
C ALA A 226 18.91 -8.33 -4.57
N VAL A 227 17.94 -7.41 -4.47
CA VAL A 227 17.83 -6.45 -3.37
C VAL A 227 17.51 -7.18 -2.06
N ALA A 228 16.54 -8.08 -2.07
CA ALA A 228 16.14 -8.85 -0.88
C ALA A 228 17.27 -9.72 -0.31
N LEU A 229 18.18 -10.24 -1.16
CA LEU A 229 19.29 -11.10 -0.75
C LEU A 229 20.51 -10.36 -0.17
N ARG A 230 20.70 -9.06 -0.45
CA ARG A 230 21.89 -8.29 -0.04
C ARG A 230 21.77 -7.56 1.28
N HIS A 231 20.58 -7.38 1.81
CA HIS A 231 20.32 -6.66 3.06
C HIS A 231 20.90 -7.35 4.32
N HIS A 232 21.64 -8.46 4.18
CA HIS A 232 22.15 -9.24 5.33
C HIS A 232 23.63 -9.04 5.67
N ASP A 233 24.43 -8.18 5.00
CA ASP A 233 25.90 -8.34 5.08
C ASP A 233 26.73 -7.14 5.62
N ASP A 234 26.18 -6.00 6.07
CA ASP A 234 27.04 -4.87 6.45
C ASP A 234 26.97 -4.32 7.88
N GLY A 235 26.22 -4.95 8.79
CA GLY A 235 26.28 -4.65 10.24
C GLY A 235 25.78 -3.25 10.67
N SER A 236 25.15 -2.50 9.80
CA SER A 236 24.33 -1.33 10.16
C SER A 236 22.93 -1.82 10.57
N THR A 237 22.24 -1.11 11.47
CA THR A 237 20.82 -1.40 11.76
C THR A 237 20.05 -1.18 10.47
N ASP A 238 19.76 -2.26 9.76
CA ASP A 238 19.05 -2.21 8.49
C ASP A 238 17.62 -1.73 8.77
N VAL A 239 17.19 -0.68 8.10
CA VAL A 239 15.82 -0.15 8.24
C VAL A 239 14.79 -1.20 7.86
N SER A 240 15.16 -2.16 7.00
CA SER A 240 14.33 -3.32 6.62
C SER A 240 14.10 -4.32 7.78
N GLU A 241 14.86 -4.24 8.89
CA GLU A 241 14.62 -5.05 10.10
C GLU A 241 13.57 -4.42 11.03
N LEU A 242 13.14 -3.18 10.76
CA LEU A 242 12.14 -2.48 11.55
C LEU A 242 10.74 -2.79 11.02
N ARG A 243 10.03 -3.60 11.78
CA ARG A 243 8.77 -4.21 11.37
C ARG A 243 7.59 -3.25 11.30
N TYR A 244 7.55 -2.25 12.20
CA TYR A 244 6.37 -1.41 12.35
C TYR A 244 6.64 0.03 11.97
N GLU A 245 5.73 0.61 11.17
CA GLU A 245 5.55 2.04 11.05
C GLU A 245 4.59 2.53 12.13
N VAL A 246 4.99 3.55 12.89
CA VAL A 246 4.12 4.22 13.85
C VAL A 246 3.96 5.68 13.47
N MET A 247 2.73 6.10 13.21
CA MET A 247 2.38 7.48 12.88
C MET A 247 1.36 8.04 13.84
N PHE A 248 1.50 9.32 14.22
CA PHE A 248 0.48 10.03 14.98
C PHE A 248 0.64 11.56 14.89
N PHE A 249 -0.44 12.28 15.16
CA PHE A 249 -0.35 13.69 15.50
C PHE A 249 -0.01 13.83 16.98
N LEU A 250 0.88 14.76 17.30
CA LEU A 250 1.37 15.01 18.66
C LEU A 250 1.11 16.46 19.05
N ASP A 251 0.36 16.66 20.13
CA ASP A 251 0.32 17.94 20.83
C ASP A 251 1.50 17.97 21.79
N LEU A 252 2.50 18.85 21.53
CA LEU A 252 3.71 18.97 22.35
C LEU A 252 4.22 20.41 22.27
N ASP A 253 4.68 20.92 23.42
CA ASP A 253 5.36 22.20 23.48
C ASP A 253 6.60 22.21 22.57
N ASP A 254 6.76 23.25 21.74
CA ASP A 254 7.85 23.38 20.77
C ASP A 254 9.23 23.28 21.42
N ALA A 255 9.38 23.75 22.67
CA ALA A 255 10.63 23.64 23.43
C ALA A 255 11.06 22.19 23.70
N LYS A 256 10.13 21.22 23.65
CA LYS A 256 10.36 19.79 23.91
C LYS A 256 10.51 18.96 22.63
N ALA A 257 10.26 19.54 21.47
CA ALA A 257 10.28 18.81 20.20
C ALA A 257 11.64 18.16 19.92
N ASN A 258 12.74 18.83 20.28
CA ASN A 258 14.09 18.31 20.10
C ASN A 258 14.39 17.12 21.03
N ASP A 259 13.95 17.20 22.29
CA ASP A 259 14.10 16.09 23.25
C ASP A 259 13.31 14.86 22.80
N PHE A 260 12.12 15.07 22.23
CA PHE A 260 11.31 14.03 21.64
C PHE A 260 11.99 13.37 20.44
N LYS A 261 12.52 14.16 19.49
CA LYS A 261 13.30 13.63 18.36
C LYS A 261 14.49 12.78 18.82
N GLN A 262 15.20 13.23 19.86
CA GLN A 262 16.32 12.47 20.41
C GLN A 262 15.89 11.18 21.11
N ALA A 263 14.73 11.17 21.80
CA ALA A 263 14.18 9.97 22.41
C ALA A 263 13.84 8.93 21.34
N TRP A 264 13.18 9.34 20.28
CA TRP A 264 12.84 8.47 19.15
C TRP A 264 14.06 7.93 18.41
N GLY A 265 15.12 8.75 18.25
CA GLY A 265 16.38 8.33 17.63
C GLY A 265 17.09 7.16 18.32
N ARG A 266 16.62 6.72 19.51
CA ARG A 266 17.17 5.58 20.26
C ARG A 266 16.35 4.31 20.09
N ILE A 267 15.13 4.40 19.57
CA ILE A 267 14.17 3.29 19.52
C ILE A 267 13.74 2.92 18.09
N GLY A 268 14.17 3.66 17.10
CA GLY A 268 13.85 3.37 15.70
C GLY A 268 14.64 4.21 14.72
N ASP A 269 14.27 4.11 13.46
CA ASP A 269 14.85 4.85 12.32
C ASP A 269 13.76 5.41 11.41
N SER A 270 14.14 5.98 10.25
CA SER A 270 13.22 6.66 9.32
C SER A 270 12.33 7.71 10.02
N ILE A 271 12.92 8.41 10.99
CA ILE A 271 12.19 9.30 11.88
C ILE A 271 11.94 10.62 11.19
N VAL A 272 10.66 11.00 11.12
CA VAL A 272 10.20 12.29 10.65
C VAL A 272 9.27 12.92 11.69
N VAL A 273 9.62 14.07 12.21
CA VAL A 273 8.81 14.85 13.16
C VAL A 273 8.69 16.26 12.65
N VAL A 274 7.53 16.61 12.15
CA VAL A 274 7.26 17.85 11.45
C VAL A 274 6.04 18.57 12.03
N GLY A 275 6.14 19.89 12.15
CA GLY A 275 5.08 20.69 12.74
C GLY A 275 5.61 22.00 13.29
N GLY A 276 4.93 22.49 14.31
CA GLY A 276 5.18 23.74 15.05
C GLY A 276 3.86 24.24 15.62
N ASP A 277 3.95 25.34 16.38
CA ASP A 277 2.78 25.91 17.08
C ASP A 277 2.06 24.88 17.99
N GLY A 278 2.83 23.92 18.55
CA GLY A 278 2.34 22.92 19.48
C GLY A 278 1.74 21.67 18.83
N ILE A 279 1.72 21.54 17.49
CA ILE A 279 1.15 20.38 16.78
C ILE A 279 2.20 19.80 15.83
N TYR A 280 2.45 18.50 15.96
CA TYR A 280 3.41 17.76 15.14
C TYR A 280 2.75 16.57 14.46
N ASN A 281 3.13 16.28 13.21
CA ASN A 281 2.92 15.00 12.55
C ASN A 281 4.21 14.19 12.72
N CYS A 282 4.09 12.98 13.25
CA CYS A 282 5.18 12.14 13.69
C CYS A 282 5.15 10.80 12.99
N HIS A 283 6.31 10.33 12.54
CA HIS A 283 6.50 9.07 11.83
C HIS A 283 7.81 8.42 12.30
N ILE A 284 7.80 7.13 12.57
CA ILE A 284 8.97 6.32 12.96
C ILE A 284 8.79 4.89 12.49
N HIS A 285 9.87 4.26 12.03
CA HIS A 285 9.96 2.80 11.90
C HIS A 285 10.61 2.23 13.17
N THR A 286 10.01 1.18 13.76
CA THR A 286 10.47 0.62 15.04
C THR A 286 10.01 -0.83 15.21
N ASN A 287 10.72 -1.57 16.07
CA ASN A 287 10.26 -2.86 16.57
C ASN A 287 9.55 -2.76 17.93
N ASP A 288 9.53 -1.57 18.55
CA ASP A 288 8.90 -1.32 19.85
C ASP A 288 7.83 -0.22 19.75
N ILE A 289 6.62 -0.64 19.37
CA ILE A 289 5.44 0.24 19.27
C ILE A 289 5.16 0.93 20.61
N GLY A 290 5.34 0.20 21.74
CA GLY A 290 5.08 0.72 23.07
C GLY A 290 5.98 1.90 23.38
N ALA A 291 7.30 1.74 23.23
CA ALA A 291 8.27 2.79 23.46
C ALA A 291 8.04 4.01 22.53
N ALA A 292 7.63 3.78 21.28
CA ALA A 292 7.35 4.87 20.34
C ALA A 292 6.18 5.77 20.80
N ILE A 293 5.15 5.17 21.43
CA ILE A 293 3.98 5.90 21.96
C ILE A 293 4.27 6.50 23.33
N GLU A 294 5.04 5.83 24.18
CA GLU A 294 5.34 6.27 25.56
C GLU A 294 6.32 7.44 25.59
N ALA A 295 7.26 7.53 24.63
CA ALA A 295 8.26 8.57 24.58
C ALA A 295 7.67 10.01 24.61
N PRO A 296 6.68 10.38 23.77
CA PRO A 296 6.06 11.69 23.84
C PRO A 296 5.22 11.89 25.13
N LEU A 297 4.59 10.83 25.65
CA LEU A 297 3.83 10.92 26.91
C LEU A 297 4.72 11.29 28.09
N ALA A 298 5.94 10.73 28.17
CA ALA A 298 6.93 11.05 29.21
C ALA A 298 7.35 12.53 29.18
N LEU A 299 7.26 13.19 28.03
CA LEU A 299 7.53 14.62 27.83
C LEU A 299 6.28 15.50 28.06
N GLY A 300 5.14 14.88 28.42
CA GLY A 300 3.86 15.57 28.60
C GLY A 300 3.13 15.87 27.29
N GLY A 301 3.54 15.26 26.19
CA GLY A 301 2.85 15.31 24.91
C GLY A 301 1.59 14.44 24.90
N ARG A 302 0.74 14.64 23.88
CA ARG A 302 -0.51 13.89 23.69
C ARG A 302 -0.62 13.37 22.28
N PRO A 303 -0.22 12.11 22.01
CA PRO A 303 -0.43 11.48 20.71
C PRO A 303 -1.91 11.33 20.39
N ARG A 304 -2.28 11.63 19.14
CA ARG A 304 -3.66 11.51 18.62
C ARG A 304 -3.65 10.84 17.26
N GLN A 305 -4.74 10.13 16.94
CA GLN A 305 -4.91 9.42 15.65
C GLN A 305 -3.73 8.48 15.35
N ILE A 306 -3.36 7.69 16.36
CA ILE A 306 -2.25 6.75 16.26
C ILE A 306 -2.60 5.70 15.20
N ARG A 307 -1.67 5.48 14.26
CA ARG A 307 -1.68 4.39 13.29
C ARG A 307 -0.44 3.56 13.49
N VAL A 308 -0.61 2.27 13.37
CA VAL A 308 0.49 1.30 13.35
C VAL A 308 0.29 0.42 12.14
N THR A 309 1.30 0.34 11.30
CA THR A 309 1.32 -0.51 10.11
C THR A 309 2.41 -1.56 10.28
N ASP A 310 2.15 -2.80 9.91
CA ASP A 310 3.15 -3.86 9.84
C ASP A 310 3.79 -3.82 8.43
N LEU A 311 4.99 -3.25 8.35
CA LEU A 311 5.71 -3.07 7.09
C LEU A 311 6.05 -4.39 6.39
N PHE A 312 6.25 -5.47 7.16
CA PHE A 312 6.53 -6.78 6.58
C PHE A 312 5.30 -7.37 5.90
N GLU A 313 4.09 -7.09 6.43
CA GLU A 313 2.84 -7.46 5.77
C GLU A 313 2.65 -6.62 4.49
N GLU A 314 2.89 -5.30 4.52
CA GLU A 314 2.78 -4.42 3.33
C GLU A 314 3.77 -4.81 2.23
N VAL A 315 5.03 -5.06 2.58
CA VAL A 315 6.06 -5.50 1.60
C VAL A 315 5.68 -6.84 0.97
N ALA A 316 5.16 -7.78 1.75
CA ALA A 316 4.71 -9.07 1.23
C ALA A 316 3.51 -8.91 0.27
N GLU A 317 2.58 -8.03 0.59
CA GLU A 317 1.42 -7.70 -0.25
C GLU A 317 1.86 -7.05 -1.58
N GLU A 318 2.79 -6.10 -1.54
CA GLU A 318 3.29 -5.42 -2.74
C GLU A 318 4.11 -6.35 -3.65
N HIS A 319 4.97 -7.22 -3.07
CA HIS A 319 5.72 -8.22 -3.84
C HIS A 319 4.76 -9.15 -4.59
N ALA A 320 3.72 -9.63 -3.92
CA ALA A 320 2.73 -10.50 -4.54
C ALA A 320 1.92 -9.78 -5.64
N ALA A 321 1.58 -8.51 -5.44
CA ALA A 321 0.90 -7.69 -6.44
C ALA A 321 1.78 -7.47 -7.68
N ARG A 322 3.08 -7.22 -7.49
CA ARG A 322 4.04 -7.04 -8.58
C ARG A 322 4.31 -8.33 -9.35
N GLU A 323 4.44 -9.46 -8.65
CA GLU A 323 4.58 -10.76 -9.30
C GLU A 323 3.36 -11.11 -10.16
N ALA A 324 2.15 -10.76 -9.70
CA ALA A 324 0.92 -10.91 -10.47
C ALA A 324 0.89 -10.01 -11.72
N GLU A 325 1.40 -8.78 -11.65
CA GLU A 325 1.53 -7.87 -12.81
C GLU A 325 2.56 -8.39 -13.84
N ILE A 326 3.72 -8.87 -13.37
CA ILE A 326 4.80 -9.40 -14.24
C ILE A 326 4.39 -10.74 -14.86
N GLY A 327 3.58 -11.55 -14.17
CA GLY A 327 3.07 -12.83 -14.67
C GLY A 327 2.05 -12.71 -15.80
N GLY A 328 1.74 -11.50 -16.28
CA GLY A 328 0.89 -11.27 -17.45
C GLY A 328 -0.59 -11.56 -17.21
N ALA A 329 -1.04 -11.55 -15.96
CA ALA A 329 -2.46 -11.49 -15.64
C ALA A 329 -2.99 -10.09 -15.99
N ALA A 330 -3.24 -9.87 -17.29
CA ALA A 330 -4.12 -8.79 -17.71
C ALA A 330 -5.37 -8.90 -16.85
N SER A 331 -5.72 -7.82 -16.17
CA SER A 331 -6.99 -7.70 -15.45
C SER A 331 -8.12 -8.05 -16.42
N HIS A 332 -8.46 -9.32 -16.50
CA HIS A 332 -9.70 -9.76 -17.11
C HIS A 332 -10.81 -9.35 -16.15
N ARG A 333 -11.21 -8.08 -16.29
CA ARG A 333 -12.56 -7.70 -15.88
C ARG A 333 -13.47 -8.60 -16.70
N PRO A 334 -14.14 -9.61 -16.11
CA PRO A 334 -15.10 -10.38 -16.88
C PRO A 334 -16.11 -9.37 -17.41
N PRO A 335 -16.53 -9.48 -18.69
CA PRO A 335 -17.62 -8.65 -19.17
C PRO A 335 -18.76 -8.83 -18.19
N ALA A 336 -19.36 -7.72 -17.75
CA ALA A 336 -20.52 -7.77 -16.88
C ALA A 336 -21.54 -8.71 -17.53
N SER A 337 -21.53 -9.97 -17.11
CA SER A 337 -22.59 -10.89 -17.46
C SER A 337 -23.81 -10.29 -16.79
N VAL A 338 -24.78 -9.88 -17.57
CA VAL A 338 -26.10 -9.47 -17.08
C VAL A 338 -26.73 -10.74 -16.55
N LEU A 339 -26.34 -11.14 -15.32
CA LEU A 339 -27.02 -12.20 -14.62
C LEU A 339 -28.47 -11.77 -14.38
N PRO A 340 -29.44 -12.69 -14.49
CA PRO A 340 -30.84 -12.34 -14.23
C PRO A 340 -30.97 -11.72 -12.82
N PRO A 341 -31.94 -10.81 -12.63
CA PRO A 341 -32.16 -10.20 -11.32
C PRO A 341 -32.48 -11.30 -10.30
N VAL A 342 -31.82 -11.22 -9.14
CA VAL A 342 -32.01 -12.16 -8.02
C VAL A 342 -32.47 -11.39 -6.78
N THR A 343 -33.08 -12.09 -5.82
CA THR A 343 -33.47 -11.49 -4.55
C THR A 343 -32.23 -11.10 -3.75
N CYS A 344 -31.25 -11.97 -3.69
CA CYS A 344 -30.00 -11.79 -2.96
C CYS A 344 -28.81 -12.15 -3.86
N ALA A 345 -27.90 -11.22 -4.09
CA ALA A 345 -26.67 -11.47 -4.83
C ALA A 345 -25.52 -11.85 -3.89
N VAL A 346 -24.47 -12.46 -4.43
CA VAL A 346 -23.23 -12.77 -3.70
C VAL A 346 -22.05 -12.02 -4.34
N VAL A 347 -21.26 -11.35 -3.51
CA VAL A 347 -19.96 -10.77 -3.82
C VAL A 347 -18.92 -11.54 -3.03
N ALA A 348 -17.89 -12.08 -3.68
CA ALA A 348 -16.81 -12.82 -3.05
C ALA A 348 -15.47 -12.13 -3.30
N VAL A 349 -14.58 -12.17 -2.30
CA VAL A 349 -13.18 -11.76 -2.48
C VAL A 349 -12.37 -12.99 -2.87
N ALA A 350 -11.57 -12.90 -3.93
CA ALA A 350 -10.72 -13.99 -4.38
C ALA A 350 -9.44 -13.48 -5.05
N SER A 351 -8.38 -14.28 -4.96
CA SER A 351 -7.17 -14.15 -5.76
C SER A 351 -6.96 -15.42 -6.59
N GLY A 352 -6.59 -15.24 -7.85
CA GLY A 352 -6.43 -16.34 -8.81
C GLY A 352 -7.62 -16.47 -9.76
N ASP A 353 -7.30 -16.56 -11.06
CA ASP A 353 -8.31 -16.63 -12.13
C ASP A 353 -9.20 -17.88 -12.02
N GLY A 354 -8.62 -19.00 -11.59
CA GLY A 354 -9.36 -20.25 -11.42
C GLY A 354 -10.42 -20.17 -10.30
N LEU A 355 -10.11 -19.48 -9.19
CA LEU A 355 -11.09 -19.24 -8.13
C LEU A 355 -12.20 -18.30 -8.58
N ALA A 356 -11.87 -17.24 -9.33
CA ALA A 356 -12.87 -16.33 -9.88
C ALA A 356 -13.83 -17.06 -10.84
N GLU A 357 -13.31 -17.95 -11.68
CA GLU A 357 -14.11 -18.80 -12.57
C GLU A 357 -14.99 -19.78 -11.80
N LEU A 358 -14.43 -20.46 -10.79
CA LEU A 358 -15.15 -21.41 -9.95
C LEU A 358 -16.29 -20.72 -9.17
N PHE A 359 -16.05 -19.56 -8.59
CA PHE A 359 -17.09 -18.78 -7.93
C PHE A 359 -18.19 -18.35 -8.90
N GLY A 360 -17.84 -17.95 -10.13
CA GLY A 360 -18.83 -17.64 -11.16
C GLY A 360 -19.72 -18.85 -11.50
N GLN A 361 -19.15 -20.06 -11.59
CA GLN A 361 -19.90 -21.30 -11.83
C GLN A 361 -20.83 -21.66 -10.66
N LEU A 362 -20.45 -21.29 -9.43
CA LEU A 362 -21.26 -21.48 -8.22
C LEU A 362 -22.28 -20.37 -7.95
N GLY A 363 -22.45 -19.44 -8.89
CA GLY A 363 -23.49 -18.41 -8.81
C GLY A 363 -23.07 -17.15 -8.06
N VAL A 364 -21.78 -16.90 -7.84
CA VAL A 364 -21.27 -15.61 -7.35
C VAL A 364 -21.46 -14.55 -8.43
N HIS A 365 -22.06 -13.42 -8.06
CA HIS A 365 -22.45 -12.35 -8.97
C HIS A 365 -21.34 -11.32 -9.20
N GLY A 366 -20.45 -11.18 -8.23
CA GLY A 366 -19.30 -10.27 -8.32
C GLY A 366 -18.09 -10.86 -7.59
N VAL A 367 -16.92 -10.79 -8.22
CA VAL A 367 -15.65 -11.15 -7.59
C VAL A 367 -14.80 -9.89 -7.48
N VAL A 368 -14.36 -9.60 -6.26
CA VAL A 368 -13.40 -8.52 -5.96
C VAL A 368 -12.03 -9.16 -5.81
N SER A 369 -11.05 -8.63 -6.50
CA SER A 369 -9.67 -9.12 -6.37
C SER A 369 -9.17 -8.85 -4.96
N GLY A 370 -8.69 -9.90 -4.29
CA GLY A 370 -8.21 -9.82 -2.92
C GLY A 370 -7.99 -11.18 -2.30
N GLY A 371 -7.29 -11.23 -1.18
CA GLY A 371 -6.98 -12.51 -0.49
C GLY A 371 -5.94 -12.31 0.59
N GLN A 372 -4.98 -13.23 0.72
CA GLN A 372 -3.97 -13.19 1.78
C GLN A 372 -3.00 -12.01 1.64
N THR A 373 -2.77 -11.53 0.43
CA THR A 373 -1.78 -10.50 0.09
C THR A 373 -2.38 -9.19 -0.40
N LEU A 374 -3.68 -9.16 -0.66
CA LEU A 374 -4.38 -7.99 -1.17
C LEU A 374 -5.71 -7.82 -0.45
N ASN A 375 -5.79 -6.81 0.41
CA ASN A 375 -7.03 -6.46 1.07
C ASN A 375 -7.78 -5.39 0.25
N PRO A 376 -8.96 -5.72 -0.32
CA PRO A 376 -9.75 -4.72 -1.03
C PRO A 376 -10.14 -3.59 -0.08
N SER A 377 -10.11 -2.36 -0.58
CA SER A 377 -10.56 -1.20 0.17
C SER A 377 -12.09 -1.24 0.41
N THR A 378 -12.55 -0.52 1.44
CA THR A 378 -13.99 -0.31 1.67
C THR A 378 -14.69 0.24 0.41
N ALA A 379 -14.02 1.12 -0.34
CA ALA A 379 -14.57 1.69 -1.57
C ALA A 379 -14.73 0.66 -2.70
N GLU A 380 -13.79 -0.28 -2.86
CA GLU A 380 -13.86 -1.35 -3.86
C GLU A 380 -14.96 -2.35 -3.52
N LEU A 381 -15.07 -2.77 -2.26
CA LEU A 381 -16.17 -3.65 -1.82
C LEU A 381 -17.53 -2.95 -1.97
N LEU A 382 -17.64 -1.69 -1.57
CA LEU A 382 -18.87 -0.91 -1.73
C LEU A 382 -19.26 -0.77 -3.20
N ALA A 383 -18.32 -0.44 -4.07
CA ALA A 383 -18.57 -0.33 -5.50
C ALA A 383 -19.04 -1.66 -6.10
N ALA A 384 -18.44 -2.78 -5.69
CA ALA A 384 -18.87 -4.11 -6.12
C ALA A 384 -20.31 -4.41 -5.67
N VAL A 385 -20.64 -4.13 -4.41
CA VAL A 385 -21.98 -4.31 -3.85
C VAL A 385 -23.01 -3.43 -4.57
N GLU A 386 -22.73 -2.14 -4.77
CA GLU A 386 -23.65 -1.22 -5.45
C GLU A 386 -23.91 -1.58 -6.93
N HIS A 387 -22.93 -2.25 -7.58
CA HIS A 387 -23.07 -2.75 -8.95
C HIS A 387 -24.01 -3.96 -9.11
N MET A 388 -24.32 -4.67 -8.03
CA MET A 388 -25.19 -5.86 -8.10
C MET A 388 -26.63 -5.47 -8.49
N ASN A 389 -27.25 -6.26 -9.36
CA ASN A 389 -28.66 -6.13 -9.73
C ASN A 389 -29.57 -6.84 -8.72
N ALA A 390 -29.42 -6.52 -7.46
CA ALA A 390 -30.18 -7.06 -6.33
C ALA A 390 -30.32 -6.01 -5.23
N GLY A 391 -31.41 -6.06 -4.47
CA GLY A 391 -31.60 -5.19 -3.31
C GLY A 391 -30.91 -5.72 -2.05
N GLN A 392 -30.49 -6.98 -2.04
CA GLN A 392 -29.83 -7.66 -0.94
C GLN A 392 -28.53 -8.30 -1.44
N VAL A 393 -27.47 -8.26 -0.63
CA VAL A 393 -26.15 -8.76 -1.03
C VAL A 393 -25.47 -9.48 0.12
N ILE A 394 -24.90 -10.65 -0.16
CA ILE A 394 -23.97 -11.36 0.73
C ILE A 394 -22.55 -11.02 0.32
N ILE A 395 -21.66 -10.76 1.28
CA ILE A 395 -20.22 -10.65 1.08
C ILE A 395 -19.52 -11.87 1.70
N LEU A 396 -18.66 -12.53 0.89
CA LEU A 396 -17.73 -13.58 1.31
C LEU A 396 -16.31 -12.98 1.33
N PRO A 397 -15.77 -12.58 2.48
CA PRO A 397 -14.45 -11.94 2.58
C PRO A 397 -13.28 -12.89 2.28
N ASN A 398 -13.40 -14.16 2.64
CA ASN A 398 -12.44 -15.26 2.41
C ASN A 398 -11.04 -15.01 3.02
N ASN A 399 -10.95 -14.02 3.89
CA ASN A 399 -9.76 -13.69 4.66
C ASN A 399 -10.16 -12.99 5.96
N LYS A 400 -9.53 -13.38 7.08
CA LYS A 400 -9.80 -12.82 8.41
C LYS A 400 -9.59 -11.29 8.48
N ASN A 401 -8.63 -10.77 7.69
CA ASN A 401 -8.29 -9.34 7.66
C ASN A 401 -9.33 -8.50 6.89
N ILE A 402 -10.08 -9.14 5.98
CA ILE A 402 -11.10 -8.48 5.16
C ILE A 402 -12.46 -8.46 5.87
N ILE A 403 -12.72 -9.39 6.80
CA ILE A 403 -13.99 -9.45 7.54
C ILE A 403 -14.36 -8.10 8.20
N PRO A 404 -13.46 -7.38 8.91
CA PRO A 404 -13.79 -6.09 9.50
C PRO A 404 -14.12 -4.99 8.48
N VAL A 405 -13.47 -5.02 7.32
CA VAL A 405 -13.72 -4.07 6.21
C VAL A 405 -15.08 -4.37 5.58
N ALA A 406 -15.37 -5.65 5.30
CA ALA A 406 -16.66 -6.09 4.77
C ALA A 406 -17.82 -5.74 5.73
N GLY A 407 -17.60 -5.83 7.05
CA GLY A 407 -18.59 -5.49 8.07
C GLY A 407 -19.03 -4.01 8.10
N GLN A 408 -18.26 -3.12 7.47
CA GLN A 408 -18.60 -1.69 7.38
C GLN A 408 -19.51 -1.37 6.19
N ILE A 409 -19.66 -2.29 5.24
CA ILE A 409 -20.34 -2.03 3.97
C ILE A 409 -21.86 -1.86 4.18
N ASP A 410 -22.49 -2.56 5.13
CA ASP A 410 -23.92 -2.44 5.40
C ASP A 410 -24.32 -1.00 5.77
N GLU A 411 -23.49 -0.31 6.57
CA GLU A 411 -23.75 1.09 6.98
C GLU A 411 -23.52 2.10 5.84
N LEU A 412 -22.74 1.74 4.83
CA LEU A 412 -22.35 2.62 3.72
C LEU A 412 -23.18 2.37 2.45
N SER A 413 -23.80 1.20 2.33
CA SER A 413 -24.56 0.77 1.15
C SER A 413 -26.02 1.23 1.21
N THR A 414 -26.62 1.41 0.04
CA THR A 414 -28.08 1.60 -0.11
C THR A 414 -28.85 0.29 -0.07
N LYS A 415 -28.16 -0.86 -0.02
CA LYS A 415 -28.72 -2.23 -0.06
C LYS A 415 -28.63 -2.88 1.32
N ASP A 416 -29.40 -3.95 1.54
CA ASP A 416 -29.28 -4.80 2.73
C ASP A 416 -28.09 -5.75 2.55
N VAL A 417 -26.99 -5.48 3.24
CA VAL A 417 -25.73 -6.23 3.10
C VAL A 417 -25.52 -7.11 4.32
N ARG A 418 -25.18 -8.38 4.08
CA ARG A 418 -24.78 -9.30 5.15
C ARG A 418 -23.43 -9.91 4.82
N VAL A 419 -22.61 -10.08 5.85
CA VAL A 419 -21.30 -10.70 5.75
C VAL A 419 -21.38 -12.12 6.28
N VAL A 420 -20.96 -13.09 5.48
CA VAL A 420 -20.67 -14.45 5.93
C VAL A 420 -19.17 -14.48 6.26
N PRO A 421 -18.76 -14.65 7.52
CA PRO A 421 -17.40 -14.39 7.96
C PRO A 421 -16.42 -15.53 7.56
N THR A 422 -16.37 -15.84 6.25
CA THR A 422 -15.41 -16.79 5.69
C THR A 422 -14.00 -16.25 5.80
N ALA A 423 -13.06 -17.06 6.28
CA ALA A 423 -11.66 -16.70 6.44
C ALA A 423 -10.72 -17.44 5.47
N SER A 424 -11.28 -18.32 4.64
CA SER A 424 -10.55 -19.10 3.62
C SER A 424 -11.42 -19.38 2.40
N MET A 425 -10.78 -19.71 1.27
CA MET A 425 -11.48 -20.05 0.04
C MET A 425 -12.30 -21.35 0.16
N PRO A 426 -11.80 -22.43 0.80
CA PRO A 426 -12.63 -23.61 1.03
C PRO A 426 -13.89 -23.33 1.85
N GLU A 427 -13.82 -22.48 2.89
CA GLU A 427 -15.02 -22.06 3.63
C GLU A 427 -16.05 -21.36 2.74
N ALA A 428 -15.60 -20.55 1.77
CA ALA A 428 -16.49 -19.91 0.82
C ALA A 428 -17.15 -20.93 -0.12
N LEU A 429 -16.41 -21.95 -0.56
CA LEU A 429 -16.98 -23.02 -1.39
C LEU A 429 -18.08 -23.78 -0.65
N ALA A 430 -17.84 -24.17 0.61
CA ALA A 430 -18.85 -24.80 1.46
C ALA A 430 -20.08 -23.88 1.67
N ALA A 431 -19.84 -22.60 1.95
CA ALA A 431 -20.93 -21.62 2.09
C ALA A 431 -21.81 -21.56 0.83
N LEU A 432 -21.19 -21.54 -0.36
CA LEU A 432 -21.91 -21.42 -1.64
C LEU A 432 -22.78 -22.64 -1.98
N VAL A 433 -22.47 -23.82 -1.46
CA VAL A 433 -23.34 -25.01 -1.61
C VAL A 433 -24.74 -24.77 -1.01
N THR A 434 -24.86 -23.96 0.01
CA THR A 434 -26.13 -23.65 0.70
C THR A 434 -26.77 -22.35 0.24
N TYR A 435 -26.16 -21.64 -0.71
CA TYR A 435 -26.69 -20.39 -1.23
C TYR A 435 -27.96 -20.60 -2.08
N ASP A 436 -28.98 -19.79 -1.81
CA ASP A 436 -30.25 -19.76 -2.57
C ASP A 436 -30.50 -18.33 -3.07
N PRO A 437 -30.42 -18.05 -4.38
CA PRO A 437 -30.61 -16.73 -4.96
C PRO A 437 -32.01 -16.13 -4.73
N GLU A 438 -33.02 -16.96 -4.42
CA GLU A 438 -34.39 -16.52 -4.15
C GLU A 438 -34.65 -16.24 -2.66
N ALA A 439 -33.77 -16.69 -1.77
CA ALA A 439 -33.87 -16.47 -0.33
C ALA A 439 -33.41 -15.06 0.07
N SER A 440 -33.81 -14.60 1.25
CA SER A 440 -33.34 -13.33 1.81
C SER A 440 -31.86 -13.39 2.22
N ALA A 441 -31.19 -12.21 2.28
CA ALA A 441 -29.81 -12.10 2.76
C ALA A 441 -29.65 -12.67 4.17
N GLU A 442 -30.63 -12.46 5.07
CA GLU A 442 -30.58 -13.01 6.43
C GLU A 442 -30.62 -14.56 6.44
N THR A 443 -31.45 -15.18 5.59
CA THR A 443 -31.55 -16.63 5.49
C THR A 443 -30.27 -17.22 4.88
N ASN A 444 -29.78 -16.62 3.79
CA ASN A 444 -28.52 -17.01 3.17
C ASN A 444 -27.35 -16.85 4.14
N ALA A 445 -27.19 -15.70 4.80
CA ALA A 445 -26.10 -15.47 5.74
C ALA A 445 -26.05 -16.52 6.85
N ARG A 446 -27.21 -16.88 7.41
CA ARG A 446 -27.30 -17.90 8.45
C ARG A 446 -26.89 -19.29 7.95
N ASN A 447 -27.44 -19.73 6.82
CA ASN A 447 -27.17 -21.06 6.28
C ASN A 447 -25.71 -21.19 5.80
N MET A 448 -25.24 -20.18 5.07
CA MET A 448 -23.86 -20.10 4.56
C MET A 448 -22.84 -20.03 5.70
N THR A 449 -23.13 -19.28 6.78
CA THR A 449 -22.24 -19.23 7.96
C THR A 449 -22.17 -20.59 8.66
N ALA A 450 -23.29 -21.30 8.75
CA ALA A 450 -23.31 -22.64 9.35
C ALA A 450 -22.48 -23.63 8.54
N ALA A 451 -22.61 -23.62 7.20
CA ALA A 451 -21.83 -24.48 6.31
C ALA A 451 -20.33 -24.16 6.36
N ALA A 452 -19.97 -22.87 6.27
CA ALA A 452 -18.55 -22.44 6.39
C ALA A 452 -17.93 -22.85 7.75
N GLY A 453 -18.71 -22.76 8.83
CA GLY A 453 -18.25 -23.10 10.18
C GLY A 453 -18.12 -24.60 10.47
N ALA A 454 -18.70 -25.45 9.62
CA ALA A 454 -18.56 -26.91 9.73
C ALA A 454 -17.28 -27.44 9.07
N MET A 455 -16.64 -26.63 8.20
CA MET A 455 -15.46 -27.03 7.46
C MET A 455 -14.19 -26.87 8.28
N THR A 456 -13.34 -27.90 8.32
CA THR A 456 -11.97 -27.81 8.82
C THR A 456 -11.04 -27.44 7.67
N THR A 457 -10.27 -26.35 7.82
CA THR A 457 -9.43 -25.83 6.74
C THR A 457 -7.94 -25.86 7.09
N GLY A 458 -7.13 -26.16 6.07
CA GLY A 458 -5.68 -26.13 6.16
C GLY A 458 -5.06 -25.52 4.90
N GLU A 459 -3.89 -24.93 5.04
CA GLU A 459 -3.13 -24.32 3.96
C GLU A 459 -1.66 -24.72 4.04
N VAL A 460 -1.01 -24.85 2.88
CA VAL A 460 0.42 -25.18 2.82
C VAL A 460 1.16 -24.08 2.09
N THR A 461 2.24 -23.59 2.70
CA THR A 461 3.10 -22.55 2.14
C THR A 461 4.57 -22.82 2.48
N GLN A 462 5.48 -22.06 1.89
CA GLN A 462 6.90 -22.14 2.22
C GLN A 462 7.25 -21.10 3.29
N ALA A 463 8.05 -21.52 4.28
CA ALA A 463 8.51 -20.62 5.35
C ALA A 463 9.49 -19.59 4.79
N VAL A 464 9.19 -18.33 5.02
CA VAL A 464 10.01 -17.19 4.58
C VAL A 464 11.02 -16.73 5.65
N ARG A 465 10.95 -17.28 6.86
CA ARG A 465 11.85 -16.96 7.98
C ARG A 465 11.98 -18.12 8.95
N ASP A 466 13.09 -18.11 9.69
CA ASP A 466 13.28 -19.04 10.80
C ASP A 466 12.38 -18.64 11.98
N THR A 467 11.71 -19.63 12.57
CA THR A 467 10.89 -19.42 13.76
C THR A 467 10.80 -20.71 14.59
N SER A 468 10.29 -20.60 15.82
CA SER A 468 10.01 -21.76 16.68
C SER A 468 8.52 -21.81 16.98
N THR A 469 7.92 -22.98 16.79
CA THR A 469 6.47 -23.22 16.98
C THR A 469 6.28 -24.43 17.87
N ASP A 470 5.04 -24.70 18.28
CA ASP A 470 4.69 -25.90 19.04
C ASP A 470 4.95 -27.19 18.23
N ALA A 471 4.89 -27.12 16.90
CA ALA A 471 5.22 -28.22 15.99
C ALA A 471 6.74 -28.44 15.82
N GLY A 472 7.58 -27.50 16.26
CA GLY A 472 9.05 -27.58 16.16
C GLY A 472 9.69 -26.30 15.63
N ALA A 473 11.00 -26.39 15.34
CA ALA A 473 11.75 -25.32 14.69
C ALA A 473 11.46 -25.32 13.19
N VAL A 474 11.18 -24.15 12.64
CA VAL A 474 10.95 -23.89 11.22
C VAL A 474 12.18 -23.16 10.69
N THR A 475 12.75 -23.63 9.59
CA THR A 475 13.85 -22.98 8.88
C THR A 475 13.33 -22.36 7.59
N THR A 476 13.89 -21.24 7.20
CA THR A 476 13.56 -20.60 5.90
C THR A 476 13.69 -21.60 4.76
N GLY A 477 12.65 -21.70 3.94
CA GLY A 477 12.56 -22.67 2.84
C GLY A 477 11.87 -24.00 3.21
N ASP A 478 11.59 -24.27 4.48
CA ASP A 478 10.76 -25.42 4.87
C ASP A 478 9.32 -25.24 4.39
N TRP A 479 8.66 -26.34 4.05
CA TRP A 479 7.23 -26.35 3.78
C TRP A 479 6.46 -26.52 5.07
N ILE A 480 5.51 -25.64 5.32
CA ILE A 480 4.70 -25.61 6.53
C ILE A 480 3.23 -25.77 6.20
N GLY A 481 2.55 -26.59 7.00
CA GLY A 481 1.11 -26.74 6.97
C GLY A 481 0.47 -26.01 8.15
N ILE A 482 -0.50 -25.17 7.87
CA ILE A 482 -1.16 -24.29 8.83
C ILE A 482 -2.64 -24.68 8.92
N VAL A 483 -3.17 -24.84 10.11
CA VAL A 483 -4.57 -25.13 10.41
C VAL A 483 -5.17 -23.95 11.16
N ARG A 484 -6.35 -23.54 10.78
CA ARG A 484 -7.06 -22.46 11.44
C ARG A 484 -7.36 -22.81 12.90
N GLY A 485 -6.85 -22.00 13.82
CA GLY A 485 -7.00 -22.21 15.27
C GLY A 485 -5.82 -22.92 15.92
N ASP A 486 -5.17 -23.84 15.22
CA ASP A 486 -4.09 -24.66 15.75
C ASP A 486 -2.70 -24.10 15.35
N GLY A 487 -2.63 -23.24 14.33
CA GLY A 487 -1.38 -22.68 13.83
C GLY A 487 -0.61 -23.66 12.95
N ILE A 488 0.72 -23.63 12.98
CA ILE A 488 1.58 -24.55 12.21
C ILE A 488 1.52 -25.93 12.84
N VAL A 489 1.01 -26.91 12.08
CA VAL A 489 0.85 -28.31 12.52
C VAL A 489 1.78 -29.28 11.79
N SER A 490 2.36 -28.88 10.65
CA SER A 490 3.33 -29.70 9.93
C SER A 490 4.52 -28.87 9.44
N ILE A 491 5.72 -29.46 9.46
CA ILE A 491 6.98 -28.86 8.98
C ILE A 491 7.73 -29.95 8.22
N ALA A 492 8.04 -29.70 6.93
CA ALA A 492 8.72 -30.69 6.11
C ALA A 492 9.61 -30.07 5.03
N GLY A 493 10.62 -30.80 4.59
CA GLY A 493 11.51 -30.40 3.50
C GLY A 493 10.90 -30.51 2.09
N SER A 494 9.64 -30.97 1.94
CA SER A 494 8.95 -31.04 0.66
C SER A 494 7.46 -30.69 0.78
N LEU A 495 6.92 -30.08 -0.27
CA LEU A 495 5.53 -29.70 -0.38
C LEU A 495 4.56 -30.87 -0.12
N VAL A 496 4.81 -32.02 -0.76
CA VAL A 496 3.95 -33.22 -0.61
C VAL A 496 3.97 -33.74 0.82
N SER A 497 5.16 -33.77 1.46
CA SER A 497 5.28 -34.24 2.84
C SER A 497 4.58 -33.32 3.84
N ALA A 498 4.70 -32.00 3.67
CA ALA A 498 3.98 -31.04 4.50
C ALA A 498 2.47 -31.18 4.32
N SER A 499 1.99 -31.31 3.07
CA SER A 499 0.58 -31.50 2.75
C SER A 499 0.01 -32.78 3.36
N THR A 500 0.70 -33.91 3.24
CA THR A 500 0.21 -35.18 3.77
C THR A 500 0.20 -35.22 5.30
N GLN A 501 1.19 -34.61 5.96
CA GLN A 501 1.19 -34.45 7.42
C GLN A 501 0.07 -33.54 7.90
N LEU A 502 -0.21 -32.44 7.18
CA LEU A 502 -1.34 -31.57 7.46
C LEU A 502 -2.67 -32.34 7.31
N LEU A 503 -2.84 -33.08 6.21
CA LEU A 503 -4.05 -33.87 5.95
C LEU A 503 -4.25 -34.98 6.99
N ASP A 504 -3.17 -35.61 7.46
CA ASP A 504 -3.24 -36.59 8.55
C ASP A 504 -3.76 -35.98 9.86
N HIS A 505 -3.48 -34.69 10.07
CA HIS A 505 -3.94 -33.94 11.24
C HIS A 505 -5.41 -33.50 11.13
N ILE A 506 -5.87 -33.06 9.94
CA ILE A 506 -7.21 -32.46 9.78
C ILE A 506 -8.30 -33.46 9.33
N ILE A 507 -7.94 -34.62 8.76
CA ILE A 507 -8.89 -35.66 8.37
C ILE A 507 -9.08 -36.62 9.54
N ASP A 508 -10.17 -36.46 10.25
CA ASP A 508 -10.59 -37.38 11.30
C ASP A 508 -11.53 -38.48 10.78
N ASP A 509 -12.04 -39.32 11.69
CA ASP A 509 -12.94 -40.43 11.35
C ASP A 509 -14.31 -39.99 10.80
N SER A 510 -14.65 -38.69 10.89
CA SER A 510 -15.93 -38.12 10.41
C SER A 510 -15.81 -37.45 9.04
N GLY A 511 -14.58 -37.25 8.54
CA GLY A 511 -14.36 -36.60 7.26
C GLY A 511 -14.86 -37.42 6.09
N GLU A 512 -15.75 -36.86 5.28
CA GLU A 512 -16.38 -37.51 4.12
C GLU A 512 -15.84 -36.95 2.80
N LEU A 513 -15.55 -35.64 2.75
CA LEU A 513 -15.11 -34.94 1.54
C LEU A 513 -13.85 -34.08 1.84
N LEU A 514 -12.84 -34.22 0.99
CA LEU A 514 -11.69 -33.36 0.93
C LEU A 514 -11.75 -32.50 -0.34
N THR A 515 -11.91 -31.20 -0.16
CA THR A 515 -11.76 -30.20 -1.22
C THR A 515 -10.30 -29.75 -1.29
N VAL A 516 -9.66 -29.89 -2.43
CA VAL A 516 -8.30 -29.46 -2.72
C VAL A 516 -8.32 -28.31 -3.72
N VAL A 517 -7.85 -27.13 -3.34
CA VAL A 517 -7.71 -25.98 -4.25
C VAL A 517 -6.23 -25.80 -4.58
N THR A 518 -5.87 -25.95 -5.86
CA THR A 518 -4.48 -25.89 -6.34
C THR A 518 -4.10 -24.45 -6.71
N GLY A 519 -3.00 -23.97 -6.15
CA GLY A 519 -2.43 -22.65 -6.44
C GLY A 519 -1.54 -22.64 -7.69
N ALA A 520 -0.96 -21.48 -7.98
CA ALA A 520 -0.10 -21.26 -9.14
C ALA A 520 1.15 -22.16 -9.13
N ASP A 521 1.71 -22.44 -7.95
CA ASP A 521 2.92 -23.27 -7.78
C ASP A 521 2.63 -24.79 -7.61
N ALA A 522 1.37 -25.20 -7.67
CA ALA A 522 0.99 -26.60 -7.62
C ALA A 522 1.29 -27.28 -8.95
N THR A 523 1.96 -28.44 -8.91
CA THR A 523 2.15 -29.27 -10.11
C THR A 523 1.21 -30.47 -10.12
N ALA A 524 0.80 -30.93 -11.32
CA ALA A 524 -0.01 -32.12 -11.45
C ALA A 524 0.60 -33.33 -10.70
N SER A 525 1.94 -33.50 -10.78
CA SER A 525 2.63 -34.59 -10.10
C SER A 525 2.54 -34.51 -8.57
N HIS A 526 2.60 -33.32 -7.99
CA HIS A 526 2.42 -33.15 -6.53
C HIS A 526 0.97 -33.43 -6.13
N THR A 527 0.01 -32.93 -6.92
CA THR A 527 -1.42 -33.16 -6.69
C THR A 527 -1.76 -34.65 -6.73
N ASP A 528 -1.26 -35.37 -7.76
CA ASP A 528 -1.47 -36.81 -7.89
C ASP A 528 -0.91 -37.59 -6.69
N GLN A 529 0.27 -37.21 -6.18
CA GLN A 529 0.87 -37.85 -5.00
C GLN A 529 0.04 -37.61 -3.73
N ILE A 530 -0.48 -36.38 -3.54
CA ILE A 530 -1.35 -36.06 -2.39
C ILE A 530 -2.65 -36.84 -2.47
N VAL A 531 -3.32 -36.87 -3.64
CA VAL A 531 -4.56 -37.63 -3.86
C VAL A 531 -4.35 -39.12 -3.66
N ALA A 532 -3.25 -39.67 -4.17
CA ALA A 532 -2.90 -41.09 -3.96
C ALA A 532 -2.72 -41.41 -2.47
N TRP A 533 -2.01 -40.54 -1.72
CA TRP A 533 -1.84 -40.70 -0.28
C TRP A 533 -3.18 -40.72 0.46
N VAL A 534 -4.10 -39.80 0.13
CA VAL A 534 -5.45 -39.79 0.74
C VAL A 534 -6.20 -41.09 0.42
N SER A 535 -6.17 -41.52 -0.83
CA SER A 535 -6.84 -42.74 -1.25
C SER A 535 -6.31 -44.02 -0.54
N GLU A 536 -5.01 -44.03 -0.22
CA GLU A 536 -4.36 -45.16 0.49
C GLU A 536 -4.59 -45.10 2.00
N ASN A 537 -4.54 -43.91 2.62
CA ASN A 537 -4.56 -43.77 4.08
C ASN A 537 -5.93 -43.38 4.64
N ARG A 538 -6.80 -42.78 3.82
CA ARG A 538 -8.16 -42.34 4.17
C ARG A 538 -9.20 -42.79 3.09
N PRO A 539 -9.36 -44.12 2.86
CA PRO A 539 -10.14 -44.60 1.71
C PRO A 539 -11.65 -44.27 1.77
N ALA A 540 -12.14 -43.82 2.91
CA ALA A 540 -13.53 -43.37 3.06
C ALA A 540 -13.76 -41.93 2.59
N VAL A 541 -12.70 -41.16 2.39
CA VAL A 541 -12.77 -39.75 2.03
C VAL A 541 -12.79 -39.58 0.50
N SER A 542 -13.80 -38.93 -0.01
CA SER A 542 -13.84 -38.49 -1.41
C SER A 542 -12.96 -37.25 -1.61
N VAL A 543 -12.27 -37.17 -2.74
CA VAL A 543 -11.38 -36.03 -3.03
C VAL A 543 -11.88 -35.29 -4.27
N GLU A 544 -12.10 -33.99 -4.13
CA GLU A 544 -12.38 -33.07 -5.22
C GLU A 544 -11.21 -32.08 -5.39
N VAL A 545 -10.72 -31.94 -6.63
CA VAL A 545 -9.59 -31.06 -6.94
C VAL A 545 -10.06 -29.92 -7.84
N HIS A 546 -9.89 -28.70 -7.39
CA HIS A 546 -10.22 -27.48 -8.12
C HIS A 546 -8.97 -26.67 -8.42
N ARG A 547 -8.90 -26.09 -9.62
CA ARG A 547 -7.84 -25.16 -9.96
C ARG A 547 -8.19 -23.77 -9.42
N GLY A 548 -7.44 -23.29 -8.47
CA GLY A 548 -7.61 -21.95 -7.91
C GLY A 548 -6.71 -20.91 -8.58
N GLY A 549 -5.44 -21.25 -8.79
CA GLY A 549 -4.43 -20.36 -9.34
C GLY A 549 -4.00 -19.24 -8.36
N GLN A 550 -4.34 -19.39 -7.07
CA GLN A 550 -3.92 -18.45 -6.03
C GLN A 550 -2.39 -18.48 -5.85
N PRO A 551 -1.76 -17.32 -5.58
CA PRO A 551 -0.33 -17.25 -5.23
C PRO A 551 -0.08 -17.73 -3.81
N LEU A 552 1.18 -17.93 -3.43
CA LEU A 552 1.72 -18.21 -2.08
C LEU A 552 1.32 -19.55 -1.46
N TYR A 553 0.15 -20.05 -1.74
CA TYR A 553 -0.37 -21.29 -1.19
C TYR A 553 -0.58 -22.32 -2.31
N PRO A 554 0.43 -23.19 -2.58
CA PRO A 554 0.24 -24.25 -3.58
C PRO A 554 -0.97 -25.13 -3.33
N TYR A 555 -1.37 -25.25 -2.06
CA TYR A 555 -2.59 -26.00 -1.70
C TYR A 555 -3.36 -25.31 -0.58
N LEU A 556 -4.68 -25.22 -0.79
CA LEU A 556 -5.68 -24.98 0.25
C LEU A 556 -6.54 -26.22 0.35
N PHE A 557 -6.81 -26.64 1.57
CA PHE A 557 -7.57 -27.85 1.88
C PHE A 557 -8.81 -27.51 2.70
N GLY A 558 -9.93 -28.17 2.41
CA GLY A 558 -11.13 -28.12 3.22
C GLY A 558 -11.65 -29.55 3.43
N VAL A 559 -11.96 -29.92 4.68
CA VAL A 559 -12.51 -31.22 5.06
C VAL A 559 -13.88 -31.01 5.65
N GLU A 560 -14.88 -31.72 5.09
CA GLU A 560 -16.25 -31.82 5.56
C GLU A 560 -16.56 -33.20 6.14
#